data_008c705124b41fd5787dd4e0d583838c
#
_entry.id   008c705124b41fd5787dd4e0d583838c
#
_cell.length_a   1.000
_cell.length_b   1.000
_cell.length_c   1.000
_cell.angle_alpha   90.00
_cell.angle_beta   90.00
_cell.angle_gamma   90.00
#
_symmetry.space_group_name_H-M   'P 1'
#
loop_
_entity.id
_entity.type
_entity.pdbx_description
1 polymer ?
#
loop_
_entity_poly.entity_id
_entity_poly.type
_entity_poly.pdbx_seq_one_letter_code
_entity_poly.pdbx_strand_id
1 'polypeptide(L)'
;MISTTELVYGLQGWAAEGGIPERDAPVIRAFLTGLLGTEKGREHVYAALEAAQEWAWADADAATCDIEDARAFRRVEKSAAARLATICEQVLA
;
A
#
# COMPACT_ATOMS: atom_id res chain seq x y z
N MET A 1 4.39 -8.72 16.80
CA MET A 1 3.88 -7.38 16.43
C MET A 1 4.30 -7.08 15.01
N ILE A 2 3.38 -6.53 14.20
CA ILE A 2 3.65 -6.18 12.81
C ILE A 2 4.47 -4.88 12.73
N SER A 3 5.45 -4.83 11.85
CA SER A 3 6.24 -3.60 11.59
C SER A 3 5.57 -2.74 10.53
N THR A 4 5.96 -1.44 10.49
CA THR A 4 5.49 -0.52 9.45
C THR A 4 5.83 -1.04 8.05
N THR A 5 7.04 -1.57 7.86
CA THR A 5 7.47 -2.12 6.57
C THR A 5 6.61 -3.31 6.15
N GLU A 6 6.32 -4.22 7.06
CA GLU A 6 5.45 -5.38 6.78
C GLU A 6 4.04 -4.93 6.37
N LEU A 7 3.48 -3.94 7.06
CA LEU A 7 2.15 -3.42 6.75
C LEU A 7 2.14 -2.72 5.38
N VAL A 8 3.16 -1.92 5.07
CA VAL A 8 3.30 -1.25 3.76
C VAL A 8 3.29 -2.28 2.63
N TYR A 9 4.12 -3.30 2.73
CA TYR A 9 4.20 -4.34 1.70
C TYR A 9 2.93 -5.19 1.62
N GLY A 10 2.31 -5.48 2.76
CA GLY A 10 1.03 -6.21 2.78
C GLY A 10 -0.09 -5.45 2.07
N LEU A 11 -0.21 -4.15 2.30
CA LEU A 11 -1.21 -3.31 1.64
C LEU A 11 -0.89 -3.11 0.16
N GLN A 12 0.37 -2.93 -0.20
CA GLN A 12 0.79 -2.81 -1.58
C GLN A 12 0.48 -4.10 -2.37
N GLY A 13 0.76 -5.26 -1.78
CA GLY A 13 0.41 -6.55 -2.37
C GLY A 13 -1.10 -6.73 -2.51
N TRP A 14 -1.86 -6.31 -1.52
CA TRP A 14 -3.33 -6.34 -1.58
C TRP A 14 -3.85 -5.50 -2.74
N ALA A 15 -3.35 -4.27 -2.89
CA ALA A 15 -3.77 -3.39 -3.98
C ALA A 15 -3.41 -3.97 -5.35
N ALA A 16 -2.22 -4.56 -5.49
CA ALA A 16 -1.76 -5.14 -6.75
C ALA A 16 -2.51 -6.41 -7.14
N GLU A 17 -2.92 -7.22 -6.17
CA GLU A 17 -3.56 -8.52 -6.40
C GLU A 17 -5.08 -8.51 -6.26
N GLY A 18 -5.66 -7.39 -5.82
CA GLY A 18 -7.10 -7.26 -5.66
C GLY A 18 -7.67 -7.92 -4.42
N GLY A 19 -6.83 -8.29 -3.46
CA GLY A 19 -7.25 -8.89 -2.20
C GLY A 19 -6.07 -9.15 -1.29
N ILE A 20 -6.31 -9.60 -0.07
CA ILE A 20 -5.23 -9.92 0.88
C ILE A 20 -4.46 -11.12 0.31
N PRO A 21 -3.15 -10.97 -0.02
CA PRO A 21 -2.40 -12.05 -0.64
C PRO A 21 -2.26 -13.27 0.26
N GLU A 22 -2.52 -14.45 -0.28
CA GLU A 22 -2.39 -15.73 0.45
C GLU A 22 -0.95 -15.98 0.91
N ARG A 23 0.02 -15.47 0.17
CA ARG A 23 1.45 -15.61 0.48
C ARG A 23 1.91 -14.74 1.64
N ASP A 24 1.11 -13.75 2.05
CA ASP A 24 1.47 -12.87 3.15
C ASP A 24 1.37 -13.64 4.48
N ALA A 25 2.14 -13.19 5.45
CA ALA A 25 2.11 -13.80 6.77
C ALA A 25 0.70 -13.72 7.38
N PRO A 26 0.23 -14.80 8.04
CA PRO A 26 -1.09 -14.81 8.67
C PRO A 26 -1.31 -13.63 9.64
N VAL A 27 -0.24 -13.14 10.26
CA VAL A 27 -0.32 -12.00 11.18
C VAL A 27 -0.70 -10.71 10.47
N ILE A 28 -0.20 -10.49 9.24
CA ILE A 28 -0.56 -9.32 8.43
C ILE A 28 -2.03 -9.40 8.04
N ARG A 29 -2.47 -10.56 7.58
CA ARG A 29 -3.87 -10.81 7.20
C ARG A 29 -4.80 -10.56 8.37
N ALA A 30 -4.49 -11.11 9.53
CA ALA A 30 -5.30 -10.94 10.73
C ALA A 30 -5.38 -9.47 11.16
N PHE A 31 -4.27 -8.75 11.08
CA PHE A 31 -4.21 -7.33 11.41
C PHE A 31 -5.08 -6.49 10.47
N LEU A 32 -4.98 -6.72 9.16
CA LEU A 32 -5.79 -6.01 8.17
C LEU A 32 -7.28 -6.33 8.34
N THR A 33 -7.62 -7.58 8.61
CA THR A 33 -9.00 -7.99 8.87
C THR A 33 -9.56 -7.28 10.11
N GLY A 34 -8.75 -7.15 11.15
CA GLY A 34 -9.13 -6.44 12.36
C GLY A 34 -9.40 -4.95 12.11
N LEU A 35 -8.58 -4.30 11.28
CA LEU A 35 -8.79 -2.90 10.90
C LEU A 35 -10.11 -2.69 10.17
N LEU A 36 -10.47 -3.62 9.28
CA LEU A 36 -11.73 -3.54 8.54
C LEU A 36 -12.96 -3.71 9.42
N GLY A 37 -12.80 -4.18 10.65
CA GLY A 37 -13.88 -4.33 11.61
C GLY A 37 -14.30 -3.03 12.31
N THR A 38 -13.53 -1.94 12.16
CA THR A 38 -13.84 -0.64 12.78
C THR A 38 -13.99 0.43 11.70
N GLU A 39 -14.80 1.47 12.00
CA GLU A 39 -15.01 2.58 11.07
C GLU A 39 -13.71 3.33 10.77
N LYS A 40 -12.99 3.69 11.82
CA LYS A 40 -11.71 4.39 11.70
C LYS A 40 -10.66 3.54 10.99
N GLY A 41 -10.62 2.26 11.31
CA GLY A 41 -9.73 1.31 10.64
C GLY A 41 -10.04 1.18 9.16
N ARG A 42 -11.33 1.14 8.79
CA ARG A 42 -11.73 1.10 7.38
C ARG A 42 -11.28 2.35 6.63
N GLU A 43 -11.44 3.54 7.22
CA GLU A 43 -10.98 4.79 6.62
C GLU A 43 -9.47 4.75 6.35
N HIS A 44 -8.68 4.31 7.33
CA HIS A 44 -7.24 4.16 7.17
C HIS A 44 -6.87 3.15 6.09
N VAL A 45 -7.56 2.01 6.07
CA VAL A 45 -7.30 0.97 5.05
C VAL A 45 -7.63 1.48 3.66
N TYR A 46 -8.76 2.15 3.47
CA TYR A 46 -9.13 2.70 2.16
C TYR A 46 -8.14 3.76 1.68
N ALA A 47 -7.71 4.66 2.56
CA ALA A 47 -6.70 5.66 2.23
C ALA A 47 -5.36 5.01 1.87
N ALA A 48 -4.97 3.98 2.60
CA ALA A 48 -3.74 3.24 2.34
C ALA A 48 -3.83 2.46 1.02
N LEU A 49 -4.97 1.84 0.72
CA LEU A 49 -5.17 1.13 -0.54
C LEU A 49 -5.12 2.08 -1.74
N GLU A 50 -5.71 3.27 -1.62
CA GLU A 50 -5.62 4.28 -2.66
C GLU A 50 -4.17 4.65 -2.95
N ALA A 51 -3.38 4.91 -1.92
CA ALA A 51 -1.95 5.20 -2.05
C ALA A 51 -1.18 4.01 -2.64
N ALA A 52 -1.50 2.79 -2.20
CA ALA A 52 -0.87 1.57 -2.69
C ALA A 52 -1.18 1.30 -4.16
N GLN A 53 -2.42 1.54 -4.59
CA GLN A 53 -2.83 1.41 -6.00
C GLN A 53 -2.10 2.42 -6.87
N GLU A 54 -2.02 3.67 -6.43
CA GLU A 54 -1.29 4.72 -7.13
C GLU A 54 0.18 4.36 -7.31
N TRP A 55 0.79 3.81 -6.24
CA TRP A 55 2.16 3.30 -6.31
C TRP A 55 2.30 2.18 -7.33
N ALA A 56 1.43 1.17 -7.28
CA ALA A 56 1.49 0.02 -8.19
C ALA A 56 1.30 0.43 -9.66
N TRP A 57 0.34 1.32 -9.93
CA TRP A 57 0.10 1.82 -11.30
C TRP A 57 1.26 2.66 -11.81
N ALA A 58 1.80 3.55 -10.98
CA ALA A 58 2.95 4.37 -11.36
C ALA A 58 4.19 3.50 -11.64
N ASP A 59 4.42 2.45 -10.85
CA ASP A 59 5.52 1.51 -11.08
C ASP A 59 5.35 0.76 -12.40
N ALA A 60 4.16 0.26 -12.69
CA ALA A 60 3.86 -0.42 -13.95
C ALA A 60 4.03 0.53 -15.16
N ASP A 61 3.53 1.76 -15.07
CA ASP A 61 3.64 2.76 -16.12
C ASP A 61 5.09 3.17 -16.35
N ALA A 62 5.86 3.35 -15.28
CA ALA A 62 7.29 3.68 -15.38
C ALA A 62 8.10 2.59 -16.09
N ALA A 63 7.69 1.32 -15.94
CA ALA A 63 8.38 0.20 -16.57
C ALA A 63 8.10 0.07 -18.07
N THR A 64 7.02 0.70 -18.58
CA THR A 64 6.54 0.53 -19.95
C THR A 64 6.62 1.79 -20.82
N CYS A 65 7.02 2.92 -20.28
CA CYS A 65 7.07 4.20 -21.00
C CYS A 65 8.49 4.67 -21.29
N ASP A 66 8.61 5.81 -22.01
CA ASP A 66 9.88 6.45 -22.30
C ASP A 66 10.58 6.96 -21.05
N ILE A 67 11.89 7.20 -21.12
CA ILE A 67 12.71 7.64 -19.98
C ILE A 67 12.17 8.92 -19.33
N GLU A 68 11.73 9.89 -20.13
CA GLU A 68 11.20 11.15 -19.61
C GLU A 68 9.90 10.95 -18.83
N ASP A 69 8.99 10.15 -19.40
CA ASP A 69 7.72 9.81 -18.75
C ASP A 69 7.96 8.92 -17.52
N ALA A 70 8.94 8.01 -17.61
CA ALA A 70 9.32 7.18 -16.48
C ALA A 70 9.74 7.99 -15.26
N ARG A 71 10.44 9.11 -15.45
CA ARG A 71 10.82 10.00 -14.35
C ARG A 71 9.61 10.60 -13.65
N ALA A 72 8.60 11.00 -14.42
CA ALA A 72 7.36 11.54 -13.86
C ALA A 72 6.62 10.47 -13.05
N PHE A 73 6.49 9.25 -13.57
CA PHE A 73 5.85 8.14 -12.87
C PHE A 73 6.63 7.72 -11.62
N ARG A 74 7.97 7.75 -11.66
CA ARG A 74 8.79 7.45 -10.48
C ARG A 74 8.59 8.47 -9.36
N ARG A 75 8.32 9.74 -9.69
CA ARG A 75 7.96 10.75 -8.67
C ARG A 75 6.61 10.44 -8.04
N VAL A 76 5.62 10.05 -8.84
CA VAL A 76 4.29 9.64 -8.33
C VAL A 76 4.43 8.41 -7.45
N GLU A 77 5.19 7.41 -7.87
CA GLU A 77 5.47 6.21 -7.09
C GLU A 77 6.08 6.54 -5.73
N LYS A 78 7.10 7.41 -5.71
CA LYS A 78 7.76 7.83 -4.48
C LYS A 78 6.82 8.58 -3.55
N SER A 79 6.00 9.47 -4.08
CA SER A 79 5.00 10.22 -3.31
C SER A 79 3.94 9.29 -2.73
N ALA A 80 3.44 8.34 -3.52
CA ALA A 80 2.44 7.37 -3.07
C ALA A 80 3.01 6.45 -1.97
N ALA A 81 4.24 5.97 -2.14
CA ALA A 81 4.91 5.15 -1.14
C ALA A 81 5.10 5.90 0.19
N ALA A 82 5.46 7.18 0.13
CA ALA A 82 5.61 8.02 1.32
C ALA A 82 4.26 8.21 2.04
N ARG A 83 3.17 8.45 1.32
CA ARG A 83 1.83 8.56 1.91
C ARG A 83 1.40 7.25 2.55
N LEU A 84 1.64 6.13 1.88
CA LEU A 84 1.31 4.81 2.42
C LEU A 84 2.07 4.55 3.73
N ALA A 85 3.37 4.85 3.76
CA ALA A 85 4.20 4.69 4.95
C ALA A 85 3.66 5.54 6.12
N THR A 86 3.28 6.80 5.85
CA THR A 86 2.72 7.70 6.87
C THR A 86 1.41 7.14 7.45
N ILE A 87 0.52 6.66 6.59
CA ILE A 87 -0.75 6.06 7.02
C ILE A 87 -0.48 4.82 7.89
N CYS A 88 0.45 3.97 7.48
CA CYS A 88 0.82 2.76 8.24
C CYS A 88 1.39 3.12 9.61
N GLU A 89 2.23 4.15 9.71
CA GLU A 89 2.74 4.64 10.99
C GLU A 89 1.61 5.11 11.90
N GLN A 90 0.62 5.83 11.36
CA GLN A 90 -0.54 6.28 12.13
C GLN A 90 -1.38 5.11 12.65
N VAL A 91 -1.55 4.09 11.83
CA VAL A 91 -2.32 2.90 12.21
C VAL A 91 -1.64 2.11 13.32
N LEU A 92 -0.31 2.05 13.31
CA LEU A 92 0.48 1.31 14.29
C LEU A 92 0.81 2.11 15.55
N ALA A 93 0.52 3.38 15.55
CA ALA A 93 0.80 4.25 16.68
C ALA A 93 -0.10 3.98 17.91
#